data_7f4cf9ccae57470327777f75206fa6bf
#
_entry.id   7f4cf9ccae57470327777f75206fa6bf
#
_cell.length_a   1.000
_cell.length_b   1.000
_cell.length_c   1.000
_cell.angle_alpha   90.00
_cell.angle_beta   90.00
_cell.angle_gamma   90.00
#
_symmetry.space_group_name_H-M   'P 1'
#
loop_
_entity.id
_entity.type
_entity.pdbx_description
1 polymer ?
#
loop_
_entity_poly.entity_id
_entity_poly.type
_entity_poly.pdbx_seq_one_letter_code
_entity_poly.pdbx_strand_id
1 'polypeptide(L)'
;GQSTIYIRGLASTTPNLTVAGVAGLTPNVSFYLDEQPLAQPGRNLDVYAADISRVEVLSGPQGTLFGASSQAGVVRMITNKPVIGESSSSLEVESRFMPEGDMGSKVEFVTNVPMNEETALRFVAYRDRRGGYIDQIAGKLDASGSARFRPGGTVRQNGLPVAASRAGFQAGADLSGVTFKQADAIVKEDANSVTYEGFRASIAHEINDNWDANLTLATQTIDADGVFFVDPTLGDLEIQRYTNDQIEDEYDNMSLTLNGSIGDLEVVYAGAYTDRTSDQDVDYTDYLFVGQYLPYYICDYYVTYTSFAPGNVPTGTCGAPNLLVDSTTNTEVMTHEFRVNAPISDTVSLTAGVFFSDLELTELNLFTYPGSVGNDIDYAPNYALTDI
;
A
#
# COMPACT_ATOMS: atom_id res chain seq x y z
N GLY A 1 -2.05 2.54 7.15
CA GLY A 1 -0.98 1.60 7.12
C GLY A 1 -1.11 0.61 5.99
N GLN A 2 0.00 0.28 5.39
CA GLN A 2 0.04 -0.77 4.37
C GLN A 2 0.80 -1.94 4.93
N SER A 3 0.11 -3.06 5.04
CA SER A 3 0.70 -4.28 5.58
C SER A 3 1.38 -5.08 4.49
N THR A 4 2.63 -5.44 4.69
CA THR A 4 3.32 -6.41 3.84
C THR A 4 3.51 -7.70 4.60
N ILE A 5 3.02 -8.79 4.01
CA ILE A 5 3.09 -10.10 4.64
C ILE A 5 4.38 -10.81 4.23
N TYR A 6 5.16 -11.24 5.22
CA TYR A 6 6.37 -12.04 5.02
C TYR A 6 6.17 -13.45 5.56
N ILE A 7 6.47 -14.45 4.74
CA ILE A 7 6.58 -15.84 5.21
C ILE A 7 8.03 -16.29 4.99
N ARG A 8 8.74 -16.64 6.07
CA ARG A 8 10.15 -17.06 6.06
C ARG A 8 11.09 -16.06 5.36
N GLY A 9 10.81 -14.78 5.51
CA GLY A 9 11.61 -13.70 4.90
C GLY A 9 11.34 -13.47 3.40
N LEU A 10 10.35 -14.14 2.83
CA LEU A 10 9.95 -13.94 1.44
C LEU A 10 8.73 -13.00 1.38
N ALA A 11 8.91 -11.86 0.74
CA ALA A 11 7.87 -10.99 0.24
C ALA A 11 8.30 -10.50 -1.14
N SER A 12 7.38 -10.30 -2.04
CA SER A 12 7.71 -9.92 -3.42
C SER A 12 8.02 -8.45 -3.57
N THR A 13 7.38 -7.64 -2.80
CA THR A 13 7.51 -6.19 -2.88
C THR A 13 8.36 -5.71 -1.74
N THR A 14 9.31 -4.83 -2.04
CA THR A 14 9.90 -3.99 -1.01
C THR A 14 8.75 -3.15 -0.47
N PRO A 15 8.39 -3.32 0.81
CA PRO A 15 7.37 -2.47 1.39
C PRO A 15 7.87 -1.06 1.23
N ASN A 16 6.98 -0.18 0.85
CA ASN A 16 7.19 1.24 0.90
C ASN A 16 8.14 1.86 -0.13
N LEU A 17 7.80 2.99 -0.54
CA LEU A 17 8.65 4.08 -1.00
C LEU A 17 9.00 4.13 -2.49
N THR A 18 8.60 3.21 -3.29
CA THR A 18 8.72 3.40 -4.72
C THR A 18 7.33 3.64 -5.29
N VAL A 19 7.02 4.88 -5.48
CA VAL A 19 5.75 5.31 -6.03
C VAL A 19 5.68 4.90 -7.49
N ALA A 20 6.74 5.02 -8.24
CA ALA A 20 6.75 4.74 -9.66
C ALA A 20 7.22 3.32 -10.00
N GLY A 21 6.48 2.63 -10.87
CA GLY A 21 6.89 1.36 -11.47
C GLY A 21 6.77 0.14 -10.56
N VAL A 22 5.94 0.20 -9.52
CA VAL A 22 5.71 -0.91 -8.59
C VAL A 22 4.45 -1.68 -8.95
N ALA A 23 3.51 -1.03 -9.62
CA ALA A 23 2.36 -1.71 -10.19
C ALA A 23 2.83 -2.80 -11.17
N GLY A 24 2.35 -4.00 -10.99
CA GLY A 24 2.77 -5.15 -11.82
C GLY A 24 3.61 -6.19 -11.10
N LEU A 25 4.20 -5.88 -9.95
CA LEU A 25 4.84 -6.87 -9.10
C LEU A 25 3.81 -7.54 -8.21
N THR A 26 3.60 -8.83 -8.40
CA THR A 26 2.70 -9.62 -7.56
C THR A 26 3.39 -10.07 -6.28
N PRO A 27 2.67 -10.15 -5.14
CA PRO A 27 3.23 -10.65 -3.89
C PRO A 27 3.60 -12.14 -3.99
N ASN A 28 4.59 -12.58 -3.20
CA ASN A 28 4.93 -14.01 -3.07
C ASN A 28 4.06 -14.72 -2.01
N VAL A 29 3.36 -13.97 -1.19
CA VAL A 29 2.37 -14.48 -0.24
C VAL A 29 1.00 -14.09 -0.74
N SER A 30 0.18 -15.06 -1.08
CA SER A 30 -1.19 -14.82 -1.48
C SER A 30 -2.05 -14.50 -0.26
N PHE A 31 -2.95 -13.54 -0.42
CA PHE A 31 -3.91 -13.15 0.60
C PHE A 31 -5.32 -13.47 0.14
N TYR A 32 -6.12 -14.08 1.02
CA TYR A 32 -7.50 -14.47 0.75
C TYR A 32 -8.43 -13.89 1.81
N LEU A 33 -9.57 -13.39 1.36
CA LEU A 33 -10.72 -13.11 2.21
C LEU A 33 -11.81 -14.13 1.88
N ASP A 34 -12.11 -15.02 2.83
CA ASP A 34 -12.96 -16.19 2.60
C ASP A 34 -12.44 -17.06 1.44
N GLU A 35 -13.20 -17.21 0.35
CA GLU A 35 -12.81 -17.95 -0.85
C GLU A 35 -12.21 -17.04 -1.95
N GLN A 36 -12.15 -15.72 -1.73
CA GLN A 36 -11.69 -14.76 -2.74
C GLN A 36 -10.19 -14.48 -2.62
N PRO A 37 -9.39 -14.64 -3.68
CA PRO A 37 -8.03 -14.13 -3.72
C PRO A 37 -8.01 -12.60 -3.82
N LEU A 38 -7.22 -11.96 -2.96
CA LEU A 38 -7.03 -10.50 -2.91
C LEU A 38 -5.58 -10.08 -3.19
N ALA A 39 -4.73 -11.02 -3.64
CA ALA A 39 -3.39 -10.70 -4.06
C ALA A 39 -3.43 -9.90 -5.38
N GLN A 40 -3.03 -8.65 -5.31
CA GLN A 40 -3.01 -7.72 -6.45
C GLN A 40 -1.58 -7.29 -6.75
N PRO A 41 -1.27 -6.93 -8.01
CA PRO A 41 -0.01 -6.29 -8.34
C PRO A 41 0.20 -5.00 -7.55
N GLY A 42 1.45 -4.70 -7.23
CA GLY A 42 1.85 -3.51 -6.51
C GLY A 42 1.70 -3.65 -5.01
N ARG A 43 0.51 -3.59 -4.49
CA ARG A 43 0.24 -3.56 -3.04
C ARG A 43 -0.86 -4.53 -2.66
N ASN A 44 -0.61 -5.32 -1.62
CA ASN A 44 -1.67 -6.14 -1.04
C ASN A 44 -2.82 -5.26 -0.56
N LEU A 45 -4.04 -5.71 -0.76
CA LEU A 45 -5.19 -5.12 -0.12
C LEU A 45 -5.07 -5.32 1.40
N ASP A 46 -5.13 -4.23 2.16
CA ASP A 46 -5.06 -4.26 3.63
C ASP A 46 -6.48 -4.30 4.19
N VAL A 47 -6.98 -5.50 4.45
CA VAL A 47 -8.33 -5.72 4.98
C VAL A 47 -8.33 -5.60 6.50
N TYR A 48 -9.20 -4.73 7.03
CA TYR A 48 -9.37 -4.60 8.47
C TYR A 48 -10.02 -5.85 9.08
N ALA A 49 -9.44 -6.33 10.18
CA ALA A 49 -9.83 -7.58 10.82
C ALA A 49 -11.06 -7.43 11.74
N ALA A 50 -12.18 -6.89 11.24
CA ALA A 50 -13.45 -6.84 11.96
C ALA A 50 -14.23 -8.14 11.82
N ASP A 51 -14.73 -8.65 12.94
CA ASP A 51 -15.61 -9.83 12.99
C ASP A 51 -15.07 -11.04 12.20
N ILE A 52 -13.80 -11.37 12.46
CA ILE A 52 -13.08 -12.48 11.85
C ILE A 52 -13.26 -13.75 12.68
N SER A 53 -13.64 -14.85 12.01
CA SER A 53 -13.74 -16.17 12.64
C SER A 53 -12.37 -16.76 12.96
N ARG A 54 -11.45 -16.71 11.99
CA ARG A 54 -10.08 -17.19 12.13
C ARG A 54 -9.17 -16.68 11.02
N VAL A 55 -7.88 -16.75 11.26
CA VAL A 55 -6.84 -16.53 10.25
C VAL A 55 -6.06 -17.82 10.07
N GLU A 56 -5.94 -18.29 8.85
CA GLU A 56 -5.19 -19.48 8.47
C GLU A 56 -3.91 -19.08 7.75
N VAL A 57 -2.78 -19.68 8.14
CA VAL A 57 -1.47 -19.44 7.50
C VAL A 57 -0.93 -20.75 6.96
N LEU A 58 -0.83 -20.85 5.65
CA LEU A 58 -0.29 -21.99 4.92
C LEU A 58 1.13 -21.66 4.48
N SER A 59 2.12 -22.20 5.14
CA SER A 59 3.54 -21.90 4.89
C SER A 59 4.12 -22.81 3.80
N GLY A 60 4.89 -22.23 2.89
CA GLY A 60 5.50 -22.92 1.76
C GLY A 60 4.67 -22.81 0.48
N PRO A 61 5.16 -23.32 -0.66
CA PRO A 61 4.47 -23.22 -1.95
C PRO A 61 3.08 -23.86 -1.92
N GLN A 62 2.07 -23.09 -2.31
CA GLN A 62 0.66 -23.50 -2.32
C GLN A 62 0.03 -23.36 -3.73
N GLY A 63 0.82 -23.18 -4.77
CA GLY A 63 0.34 -22.86 -6.12
C GLY A 63 -0.63 -23.85 -6.73
N THR A 64 -0.64 -25.12 -6.31
CA THR A 64 -1.55 -26.15 -6.83
C THR A 64 -3.01 -25.89 -6.49
N LEU A 65 -3.28 -25.36 -5.28
CA LEU A 65 -4.65 -25.11 -4.81
C LEU A 65 -5.01 -23.62 -4.82
N PHE A 66 -4.00 -22.74 -4.67
CA PHE A 66 -4.21 -21.29 -4.51
C PHE A 66 -3.66 -20.47 -5.67
N GLY A 67 -3.16 -21.11 -6.73
CA GLY A 67 -2.72 -20.46 -7.96
C GLY A 67 -1.55 -19.50 -7.79
N ALA A 68 -1.63 -18.36 -8.48
CA ALA A 68 -0.56 -17.35 -8.52
C ALA A 68 -0.32 -16.70 -7.15
N SER A 69 0.87 -16.07 -7.01
CA SER A 69 1.25 -15.30 -5.79
C SER A 69 1.41 -16.12 -4.51
N SER A 70 1.39 -17.46 -4.58
CA SER A 70 1.47 -18.37 -3.42
C SER A 70 2.78 -19.15 -3.33
N GLN A 71 3.91 -18.55 -3.77
CA GLN A 71 5.22 -19.18 -3.75
C GLN A 71 5.79 -19.36 -2.33
N ALA A 72 5.57 -18.37 -1.45
CA ALA A 72 6.02 -18.40 -0.05
C ALA A 72 4.96 -18.95 0.89
N GLY A 73 3.70 -18.85 0.50
CA GLY A 73 2.55 -19.32 1.27
C GLY A 73 1.28 -18.53 0.99
N VAL A 74 0.28 -18.81 1.80
CA VAL A 74 -1.05 -18.18 1.75
C VAL A 74 -1.47 -17.75 3.15
N VAL A 75 -2.08 -16.58 3.24
CA VAL A 75 -2.81 -16.12 4.43
C VAL A 75 -4.27 -15.99 4.06
N ARG A 76 -5.16 -16.64 4.82
CA ARG A 76 -6.61 -16.58 4.63
C ARG A 76 -7.26 -15.96 5.85
N MET A 77 -8.03 -14.91 5.67
CA MET A 77 -8.93 -14.37 6.67
C MET A 77 -10.33 -14.93 6.42
N ILE A 78 -10.88 -15.61 7.39
CA ILE A 78 -12.21 -16.21 7.31
C ILE A 78 -13.16 -15.39 8.18
N THR A 79 -14.17 -14.78 7.56
CA THR A 79 -15.16 -13.96 8.25
C THR A 79 -16.20 -14.83 8.98
N ASN A 80 -16.81 -14.28 10.04
CA ASN A 80 -18.01 -14.89 10.59
C ASN A 80 -19.17 -14.76 9.59
N LYS A 81 -19.83 -15.87 9.32
CA LYS A 81 -20.98 -15.91 8.41
C LYS A 81 -22.28 -15.62 9.17
N PRO A 82 -23.35 -15.15 8.47
CA PRO A 82 -24.67 -15.07 9.07
C PRO A 82 -25.11 -16.42 9.61
N VAL A 83 -25.70 -16.42 10.81
CA VAL A 83 -26.23 -17.63 11.46
C VAL A 83 -27.74 -17.60 11.39
N ILE A 84 -28.33 -18.59 10.72
CA ILE A 84 -29.76 -18.74 10.58
C ILE A 84 -30.39 -19.13 11.94
N GLY A 85 -31.52 -18.52 12.26
CA GLY A 85 -32.25 -18.79 13.51
C GLY A 85 -31.67 -18.10 14.76
N GLU A 86 -30.53 -17.41 14.67
CA GLU A 86 -29.94 -16.73 15.80
C GLU A 86 -29.98 -15.20 15.65
N SER A 87 -30.31 -14.48 16.72
CA SER A 87 -30.23 -13.02 16.77
C SER A 87 -29.16 -12.62 17.77
N SER A 88 -28.21 -11.83 17.34
CA SER A 88 -27.15 -11.29 18.21
C SER A 88 -26.71 -9.92 17.78
N SER A 89 -26.24 -9.12 18.74
CA SER A 89 -25.60 -7.84 18.45
C SER A 89 -24.50 -7.56 19.47
N SER A 90 -23.43 -6.94 19.03
CA SER A 90 -22.34 -6.49 19.88
C SER A 90 -21.88 -5.10 19.47
N LEU A 91 -21.46 -4.33 20.45
CA LEU A 91 -20.80 -3.04 20.29
C LEU A 91 -19.53 -3.04 21.10
N GLU A 92 -18.40 -2.84 20.42
CA GLU A 92 -17.10 -2.67 21.06
C GLU A 92 -16.67 -1.22 20.93
N VAL A 93 -16.21 -0.63 22.04
CA VAL A 93 -15.65 0.72 22.07
C VAL A 93 -14.32 0.64 22.82
N GLU A 94 -13.25 1.12 22.18
CA GLU A 94 -11.91 1.09 22.75
C GLU A 94 -11.29 2.50 22.67
N SER A 95 -10.54 2.86 23.72
CA SER A 95 -9.65 4.03 23.72
C SER A 95 -8.23 3.55 23.97
N ARG A 96 -7.30 4.00 23.15
CA ARG A 96 -5.88 3.65 23.22
C ARG A 96 -5.08 4.88 23.60
N PHE A 97 -4.18 4.69 24.55
CA PHE A 97 -3.25 5.73 24.99
C PHE A 97 -1.84 5.28 24.64
N MET A 98 -1.14 6.10 23.90
CA MET A 98 0.25 5.87 23.55
C MET A 98 1.12 6.89 24.30
N PRO A 99 2.14 6.45 25.04
CA PRO A 99 3.14 7.39 25.55
C PRO A 99 3.80 8.13 24.38
N GLU A 100 3.93 9.43 24.49
CA GLU A 100 4.55 10.27 23.44
C GLU A 100 3.83 10.14 22.07
N GLY A 101 2.49 10.08 22.08
CA GLY A 101 1.71 10.01 20.87
C GLY A 101 0.25 10.37 21.09
N ASP A 102 -0.47 10.51 20.00
CA ASP A 102 -1.90 10.83 19.98
C ASP A 102 -2.76 9.66 20.46
N MET A 103 -3.93 10.02 20.98
CA MET A 103 -4.94 9.04 21.39
C MET A 103 -5.56 8.34 20.18
N GLY A 104 -5.71 7.01 20.28
CA GLY A 104 -6.49 6.19 19.36
C GLY A 104 -7.88 5.87 19.90
N SER A 105 -8.80 5.56 18.99
CA SER A 105 -10.16 5.13 19.34
C SER A 105 -10.67 4.10 18.33
N LYS A 106 -11.43 3.12 18.81
CA LYS A 106 -12.10 2.13 17.99
C LYS A 106 -13.57 2.04 18.35
N VAL A 107 -14.41 1.93 17.35
CA VAL A 107 -15.82 1.52 17.48
C VAL A 107 -16.08 0.42 16.47
N GLU A 108 -16.60 -0.70 16.92
CA GLU A 108 -17.01 -1.81 16.08
C GLU A 108 -18.41 -2.27 16.48
N PHE A 109 -19.30 -2.37 15.50
CA PHE A 109 -20.66 -2.84 15.68
C PHE A 109 -20.89 -4.07 14.81
N VAL A 110 -21.41 -5.14 15.41
CA VAL A 110 -21.77 -6.37 14.71
C VAL A 110 -23.19 -6.74 15.07
N THR A 111 -23.98 -7.11 14.07
CA THR A 111 -25.32 -7.66 14.31
C THR A 111 -25.62 -8.83 13.36
N ASN A 112 -26.27 -9.86 13.89
CA ASN A 112 -26.80 -11.00 13.16
C ASN A 112 -28.31 -11.04 13.33
N VAL A 113 -29.03 -11.04 12.21
CA VAL A 113 -30.51 -11.00 12.19
C VAL A 113 -31.04 -12.14 11.33
N PRO A 114 -31.76 -13.11 11.92
CA PRO A 114 -32.47 -14.12 11.16
C PRO A 114 -33.68 -13.42 10.48
N MET A 115 -33.78 -13.57 9.17
CA MET A 115 -34.88 -13.01 8.38
C MET A 115 -36.06 -13.98 8.29
N ASN A 116 -35.77 -15.26 8.19
CA ASN A 116 -36.70 -16.38 8.19
C ASN A 116 -35.99 -17.70 8.56
N GLU A 117 -36.62 -18.85 8.36
CA GLU A 117 -36.05 -20.17 8.71
C GLU A 117 -34.88 -20.58 7.78
N GLU A 118 -34.70 -19.93 6.64
CA GLU A 118 -33.71 -20.26 5.62
C GLU A 118 -32.71 -19.11 5.34
N THR A 119 -32.91 -17.93 5.95
CA THR A 119 -32.14 -16.73 5.60
C THR A 119 -31.73 -15.95 6.84
N ALA A 120 -30.47 -15.53 6.88
CA ALA A 120 -29.96 -14.59 7.87
C ALA A 120 -29.10 -13.49 7.22
N LEU A 121 -29.11 -12.34 7.87
CA LEU A 121 -28.26 -11.19 7.56
C LEU A 121 -27.24 -10.98 8.69
N ARG A 122 -25.98 -10.73 8.33
CA ARG A 122 -24.95 -10.24 9.24
C ARG A 122 -24.41 -8.92 8.75
N PHE A 123 -24.38 -7.94 9.63
CA PHE A 123 -23.86 -6.62 9.36
C PHE A 123 -22.75 -6.26 10.35
N VAL A 124 -21.65 -5.72 9.83
CA VAL A 124 -20.48 -5.26 10.56
C VAL A 124 -20.17 -3.85 10.12
N ALA A 125 -19.95 -2.93 11.05
CA ALA A 125 -19.45 -1.60 10.77
C ALA A 125 -18.36 -1.25 11.77
N TYR A 126 -17.32 -0.57 11.31
CA TYR A 126 -16.17 -0.23 12.15
C TYR A 126 -15.57 1.11 11.78
N ARG A 127 -14.96 1.74 12.79
CA ARG A 127 -14.03 2.84 12.64
C ARG A 127 -12.93 2.68 13.69
N ASP A 128 -11.68 2.57 13.24
CA ASP A 128 -10.49 2.45 14.09
C ASP A 128 -9.49 3.55 13.74
N ARG A 129 -9.42 4.59 14.57
CA ARG A 129 -8.39 5.62 14.47
C ARG A 129 -7.22 5.24 15.37
N ARG A 130 -6.05 5.13 14.80
CA ARG A 130 -4.78 4.94 15.50
C ARG A 130 -4.06 6.28 15.51
N GLY A 131 -3.75 6.80 16.71
CA GLY A 131 -3.01 8.04 16.86
C GLY A 131 -1.60 7.94 16.30
N GLY A 132 -1.05 9.06 15.84
CA GLY A 132 0.34 9.18 15.44
C GLY A 132 1.29 9.14 16.64
N TYR A 133 2.58 8.98 16.34
CA TYR A 133 3.66 8.95 17.35
C TYR A 133 5.02 9.34 16.75
N ILE A 134 5.06 9.81 15.51
CA ILE A 134 6.28 10.30 14.85
C ILE A 134 6.13 11.79 14.63
N ASP A 135 7.11 12.56 15.11
CA ASP A 135 7.14 13.99 14.98
C ASP A 135 7.87 14.42 13.71
N GLN A 136 7.25 15.27 12.94
CA GLN A 136 7.91 16.03 11.88
C GLN A 136 8.50 17.29 12.50
N ILE A 137 9.84 17.36 12.53
CA ILE A 137 10.56 18.46 13.18
C ILE A 137 11.11 19.47 12.19
N ALA A 138 11.36 20.68 12.69
CA ALA A 138 11.93 21.75 11.90
C ALA A 138 13.29 21.37 11.29
N GLY A 139 13.50 21.76 10.05
CA GLY A 139 14.75 21.55 9.33
C GLY A 139 14.82 22.41 8.09
N LYS A 140 16.01 22.49 7.52
CA LYS A 140 16.26 23.19 6.26
C LYS A 140 17.14 22.37 5.36
N LEU A 141 16.79 22.33 4.09
CA LEU A 141 17.51 21.61 3.07
C LEU A 141 17.73 22.50 1.85
N ASP A 142 18.87 22.39 1.23
CA ASP A 142 19.15 22.99 -0.07
C ASP A 142 19.81 21.98 -1.03
N ALA A 143 19.90 22.32 -2.29
CA ALA A 143 20.39 21.42 -3.32
C ALA A 143 21.91 21.22 -3.33
N SER A 144 22.69 21.92 -2.48
CA SER A 144 24.16 21.77 -2.42
C SER A 144 24.59 20.37 -2.00
N GLY A 145 23.77 19.68 -1.17
CA GLY A 145 23.98 18.29 -0.74
C GLY A 145 23.63 17.23 -1.80
N SER A 146 23.19 17.63 -2.99
CA SER A 146 22.76 16.70 -4.05
C SER A 146 23.84 15.68 -4.41
N ALA A 147 23.38 14.48 -4.74
CA ALA A 147 24.22 13.44 -5.33
C ALA A 147 25.00 13.90 -6.55
N ARG A 148 24.50 14.90 -7.30
CA ARG A 148 25.16 15.49 -8.47
C ARG A 148 26.48 16.17 -8.13
N PHE A 149 26.57 16.86 -7.00
CA PHE A 149 27.76 17.62 -6.58
C PHE A 149 28.67 16.83 -5.65
N ARG A 150 28.26 15.67 -5.21
CA ARG A 150 28.92 14.90 -4.16
C ARG A 150 30.15 14.16 -4.66
N PRO A 151 31.36 14.41 -4.07
CA PRO A 151 32.58 13.68 -4.40
C PRO A 151 32.53 12.21 -4.02
N GLY A 152 33.32 11.37 -4.71
CA GLY A 152 33.64 10.04 -4.24
C GLY A 152 34.36 10.11 -2.87
N GLY A 153 34.12 9.12 -2.02
CA GLY A 153 34.68 9.09 -0.66
C GLY A 153 33.89 9.88 0.38
N THR A 154 32.87 10.67 -0.01
CA THR A 154 31.99 11.34 0.96
C THR A 154 31.31 10.27 1.84
N VAL A 155 31.43 10.43 3.15
CA VAL A 155 30.81 9.52 4.12
C VAL A 155 29.32 9.89 4.26
N ARG A 156 28.45 8.92 4.06
CA ARG A 156 26.99 9.08 4.23
C ARG A 156 26.61 9.00 5.71
N GLN A 157 25.38 9.34 6.03
CA GLN A 157 24.83 9.22 7.39
C GLN A 157 24.94 7.78 7.95
N ASN A 158 24.83 6.76 7.12
CA ASN A 158 25.03 5.35 7.50
C ASN A 158 26.50 4.96 7.73
N GLY A 159 27.42 5.91 7.73
CA GLY A 159 28.86 5.69 7.95
C GLY A 159 29.61 5.10 6.75
N LEU A 160 28.95 4.81 5.64
CA LEU A 160 29.57 4.22 4.45
C LEU A 160 30.02 5.29 3.46
N PRO A 161 31.25 5.21 2.93
CA PRO A 161 31.73 6.13 1.92
C PRO A 161 31.06 5.88 0.55
N VAL A 162 30.83 6.95 -0.18
CA VAL A 162 30.41 6.88 -1.57
C VAL A 162 31.54 6.34 -2.43
N ALA A 163 31.31 5.23 -3.15
CA ALA A 163 32.31 4.70 -4.07
C ALA A 163 32.65 5.71 -5.17
N ALA A 164 33.89 5.73 -5.65
CA ALA A 164 34.33 6.65 -6.70
C ALA A 164 33.48 6.55 -7.98
N SER A 165 33.00 5.35 -8.33
CA SER A 165 32.08 5.11 -9.45
C SER A 165 30.66 5.69 -9.22
N ARG A 166 30.35 6.14 -8.02
CA ARG A 166 29.09 6.80 -7.62
C ARG A 166 29.29 8.28 -7.30
N ALA A 167 30.45 8.85 -7.63
CA ALA A 167 30.65 10.31 -7.57
C ALA A 167 29.66 11.00 -8.53
N GLY A 168 29.21 12.17 -8.14
CA GLY A 168 28.28 12.96 -8.93
C GLY A 168 28.89 13.47 -10.24
N PHE A 169 28.05 13.82 -11.21
CA PHE A 169 28.50 14.35 -12.52
C PHE A 169 29.30 15.64 -12.39
N GLN A 170 29.06 16.43 -11.35
CA GLN A 170 29.76 17.68 -11.01
C GLN A 170 30.47 17.55 -9.65
N ALA A 171 30.98 16.35 -9.34
CA ALA A 171 31.62 16.07 -8.08
C ALA A 171 32.84 17.00 -7.88
N GLY A 172 32.87 17.70 -6.72
CA GLY A 172 33.95 18.63 -6.36
C GLY A 172 33.92 19.96 -7.13
N ALA A 173 32.78 20.30 -7.81
CA ALA A 173 32.61 21.61 -8.41
C ALA A 173 32.71 22.74 -7.37
N ASP A 174 33.28 23.87 -7.77
CA ASP A 174 33.23 25.09 -6.98
C ASP A 174 31.85 25.72 -7.09
N LEU A 175 31.05 25.60 -6.03
CA LEU A 175 29.65 26.09 -6.01
C LEU A 175 29.55 27.51 -5.44
N SER A 176 30.66 28.24 -5.24
CA SER A 176 30.65 29.59 -4.68
C SER A 176 29.88 30.63 -5.49
N GLY A 177 29.70 30.37 -6.78
CA GLY A 177 28.89 31.19 -7.69
C GLY A 177 27.41 30.83 -7.73
N VAL A 178 26.96 29.80 -6.97
CA VAL A 178 25.58 29.30 -6.99
C VAL A 178 24.80 29.82 -5.79
N THR A 179 23.63 30.35 -6.03
CA THR A 179 22.64 30.67 -4.98
C THR A 179 21.72 29.49 -4.77
N PHE A 180 21.68 28.94 -3.56
CA PHE A 180 20.79 27.86 -3.18
C PHE A 180 19.61 28.39 -2.35
N LYS A 181 18.38 28.16 -2.84
CA LYS A 181 17.18 28.39 -2.04
C LYS A 181 16.95 27.18 -1.13
N GLN A 182 16.44 27.44 0.07
CA GLN A 182 16.16 26.40 1.05
C GLN A 182 14.71 25.96 0.98
N ALA A 183 14.47 24.67 1.19
CA ALA A 183 13.18 24.13 1.60
C ALA A 183 13.14 24.10 3.13
N ASP A 184 12.02 24.51 3.70
CA ASP A 184 11.75 24.37 5.14
C ASP A 184 10.94 23.09 5.37
N ALA A 185 11.34 22.28 6.36
CA ALA A 185 10.60 21.10 6.76
C ALA A 185 9.27 21.48 7.41
N ILE A 186 8.26 20.65 7.19
CA ILE A 186 6.95 20.75 7.82
C ILE A 186 7.09 20.36 9.29
N VAL A 187 6.47 21.13 10.18
CA VAL A 187 6.46 20.84 11.62
C VAL A 187 5.05 20.35 11.99
N LYS A 188 4.96 19.11 12.46
CA LYS A 188 3.70 18.48 12.87
C LYS A 188 4.01 17.43 13.94
N GLU A 189 3.43 17.56 15.13
CA GLU A 189 3.49 16.52 16.16
C GLU A 189 2.61 15.33 15.75
N ASP A 190 3.02 14.12 16.12
CA ASP A 190 2.25 12.88 15.94
C ASP A 190 1.74 12.69 14.51
N ALA A 191 2.59 12.94 13.51
CA ALA A 191 2.20 13.14 12.12
C ALA A 191 1.68 11.89 11.41
N ASN A 192 1.87 10.69 11.96
CA ASN A 192 1.62 9.40 11.28
C ASN A 192 0.34 8.69 11.76
N SER A 193 -0.77 9.40 11.84
CA SER A 193 -2.05 8.78 12.20
C SER A 193 -2.62 7.90 11.09
N VAL A 194 -3.43 6.89 11.46
CA VAL A 194 -4.16 6.02 10.51
C VAL A 194 -5.59 5.83 10.96
N THR A 195 -6.52 5.94 10.03
CA THR A 195 -7.93 5.62 10.23
C THR A 195 -8.36 4.51 9.28
N TYR A 196 -8.96 3.46 9.82
CA TYR A 196 -9.68 2.44 9.07
C TYR A 196 -11.16 2.65 9.32
N GLU A 197 -11.95 2.74 8.27
CA GLU A 197 -13.40 2.74 8.40
C GLU A 197 -14.07 1.95 7.29
N GLY A 198 -15.20 1.33 7.60
CA GLY A 198 -15.90 0.53 6.62
C GLY A 198 -17.06 -0.25 7.19
N PHE A 199 -17.69 -0.99 6.28
CA PHE A 199 -18.73 -1.94 6.65
C PHE A 199 -18.70 -3.20 5.79
N ARG A 200 -19.32 -4.25 6.31
CA ARG A 200 -19.58 -5.51 5.60
C ARG A 200 -21.01 -5.97 5.88
N ALA A 201 -21.75 -6.28 4.82
CA ALA A 201 -23.08 -6.86 4.90
C ALA A 201 -23.07 -8.21 4.19
N SER A 202 -23.47 -9.27 4.88
CA SER A 202 -23.50 -10.63 4.35
C SER A 202 -24.90 -11.22 4.51
N ILE A 203 -25.38 -11.93 3.49
CA ILE A 203 -26.62 -12.69 3.51
C ILE A 203 -26.28 -14.15 3.27
N ALA A 204 -26.68 -15.01 4.21
CA ALA A 204 -26.67 -16.45 4.04
C ALA A 204 -28.09 -16.94 3.76
N HIS A 205 -28.23 -17.82 2.78
CA HIS A 205 -29.51 -18.41 2.39
C HIS A 205 -29.36 -19.92 2.11
N GLU A 206 -30.11 -20.73 2.80
CA GLU A 206 -30.28 -22.16 2.51
C GLU A 206 -31.29 -22.31 1.36
N ILE A 207 -30.79 -22.61 0.16
CA ILE A 207 -31.65 -22.79 -1.05
C ILE A 207 -32.49 -24.06 -0.91
N ASN A 208 -31.90 -25.10 -0.37
CA ASN A 208 -32.52 -26.37 -0.01
C ASN A 208 -31.52 -27.19 0.85
N ASP A 209 -31.89 -28.43 1.23
CA ASP A 209 -31.08 -29.31 2.09
C ASP A 209 -29.66 -29.59 1.56
N ASN A 210 -29.40 -29.35 0.27
CA ASN A 210 -28.13 -29.67 -0.38
C ASN A 210 -27.37 -28.45 -0.88
N TRP A 211 -27.97 -27.25 -0.85
CA TRP A 211 -27.36 -26.03 -1.41
C TRP A 211 -27.55 -24.82 -0.52
N ASP A 212 -26.46 -24.11 -0.28
CA ASP A 212 -26.45 -22.80 0.37
C ASP A 212 -25.75 -21.74 -0.49
N ALA A 213 -26.11 -20.49 -0.24
CA ALA A 213 -25.53 -19.32 -0.86
C ALA A 213 -25.10 -18.32 0.21
N ASN A 214 -23.96 -17.68 0.01
CA ASN A 214 -23.51 -16.54 0.82
C ASN A 214 -23.12 -15.39 -0.12
N LEU A 215 -23.83 -14.27 -0.03
CA LEU A 215 -23.51 -13.02 -0.72
C LEU A 215 -22.96 -12.03 0.29
N THR A 216 -21.81 -11.43 -0.01
CA THR A 216 -21.17 -10.41 0.84
C THR A 216 -20.88 -9.16 0.03
N LEU A 217 -21.23 -8.01 0.61
CA LEU A 217 -20.85 -6.68 0.14
C LEU A 217 -19.97 -6.04 1.23
N ALA A 218 -18.87 -5.43 0.85
CA ALA A 218 -17.98 -4.75 1.77
C ALA A 218 -17.40 -3.49 1.13
N THR A 219 -17.21 -2.46 1.93
CA THR A 219 -16.43 -1.28 1.58
C THR A 219 -15.49 -0.92 2.72
N GLN A 220 -14.33 -0.39 2.40
CA GLN A 220 -13.37 0.09 3.38
C GLN A 220 -12.57 1.25 2.82
N THR A 221 -12.34 2.25 3.68
CA THR A 221 -11.38 3.32 3.45
C THR A 221 -10.28 3.26 4.50
N ILE A 222 -9.04 3.43 4.06
CA ILE A 222 -7.87 3.66 4.90
C ILE A 222 -7.36 5.04 4.59
N ASP A 223 -7.34 5.90 5.58
CA ASP A 223 -6.72 7.22 5.52
C ASP A 223 -5.51 7.24 6.46
N ALA A 224 -4.33 7.45 5.90
CA ALA A 224 -3.08 7.44 6.66
C ALA A 224 -2.22 8.64 6.31
N ASP A 225 -1.91 9.41 7.34
CA ASP A 225 -0.98 10.54 7.29
C ASP A 225 0.46 10.11 7.56
N GLY A 226 1.40 10.90 7.04
CA GLY A 226 2.82 10.82 7.37
C GLY A 226 3.48 9.50 6.99
N VAL A 227 4.59 9.22 7.64
CA VAL A 227 5.42 8.04 7.37
C VAL A 227 5.63 7.22 8.64
N PHE A 228 5.94 5.90 8.48
CA PHE A 228 6.17 4.96 9.58
C PHE A 228 7.65 4.60 9.74
N PHE A 229 8.52 5.52 9.38
CA PHE A 229 9.98 5.43 9.59
C PHE A 229 10.52 6.75 10.14
N VAL A 230 11.65 6.69 10.80
CA VAL A 230 12.30 7.82 11.49
C VAL A 230 13.73 7.99 11.02
N ASP A 231 14.31 9.18 11.23
CA ASP A 231 15.73 9.40 11.06
C ASP A 231 16.42 9.34 12.44
N PRO A 232 17.12 8.25 12.77
CA PRO A 232 17.74 8.08 14.09
C PRO A 232 18.87 9.06 14.36
N THR A 233 19.24 9.92 13.41
CA THR A 233 20.25 10.97 13.60
C THR A 233 19.64 12.27 14.12
N LEU A 234 18.32 12.43 14.05
CA LEU A 234 17.59 13.62 14.52
C LEU A 234 17.20 13.47 15.99
N GLY A 235 16.54 12.39 16.32
CA GLY A 235 16.05 12.11 17.66
C GLY A 235 15.27 10.81 17.72
N ASP A 236 14.62 10.55 18.84
CA ASP A 236 13.75 9.41 18.99
C ASP A 236 12.38 9.76 18.40
N LEU A 237 11.88 8.94 17.49
CA LEU A 237 10.61 9.13 16.78
C LEU A 237 10.49 10.45 15.98
N GLU A 238 11.62 10.98 15.50
CA GLU A 238 11.67 12.23 14.74
C GLU A 238 12.04 12.02 13.27
N ILE A 239 11.51 12.89 12.39
CA ILE A 239 11.82 12.94 10.98
C ILE A 239 11.66 14.36 10.43
N GLN A 240 12.32 14.66 9.29
CA GLN A 240 12.12 15.87 8.50
C GLN A 240 11.45 15.52 7.19
N ARG A 241 10.31 16.16 6.90
CA ARG A 241 9.58 16.04 5.64
C ARG A 241 9.32 17.43 5.08
N TYR A 242 9.42 17.58 3.78
CA TYR A 242 9.38 18.87 3.07
C TYR A 242 8.12 19.06 2.23
N THR A 243 7.38 17.99 2.05
CA THR A 243 6.01 17.95 1.50
C THR A 243 5.17 17.00 2.35
N ASN A 244 3.85 17.02 2.19
CA ASN A 244 2.98 16.10 2.91
C ASN A 244 3.17 14.66 2.37
N ASP A 245 3.11 13.72 3.31
CA ASP A 245 2.92 12.31 2.99
C ASP A 245 1.51 11.92 3.43
N GLN A 246 0.74 11.34 2.51
CA GLN A 246 -0.62 10.87 2.77
C GLN A 246 -0.95 9.70 1.87
N ILE A 247 -1.81 8.82 2.33
CA ILE A 247 -2.43 7.79 1.50
C ILE A 247 -3.90 7.64 1.86
N GLU A 248 -4.75 7.67 0.85
CA GLU A 248 -6.13 7.23 0.91
C GLU A 248 -6.27 5.97 0.05
N ASP A 249 -6.74 4.88 0.64
CA ASP A 249 -6.89 3.58 -0.01
C ASP A 249 -8.31 3.09 0.23
N GLU A 250 -9.12 3.08 -0.81
CA GLU A 250 -10.52 2.72 -0.77
C GLU A 250 -10.79 1.49 -1.62
N TYR A 251 -11.62 0.58 -1.14
CA TYR A 251 -12.12 -0.51 -1.96
C TYR A 251 -13.58 -0.83 -1.71
N ASP A 252 -14.25 -1.22 -2.78
CA ASP A 252 -15.54 -1.87 -2.79
C ASP A 252 -15.39 -3.33 -3.21
N ASN A 253 -16.08 -4.21 -2.53
CA ASN A 253 -16.03 -5.64 -2.79
C ASN A 253 -17.40 -6.28 -2.77
N MET A 254 -17.65 -7.16 -3.74
CA MET A 254 -18.79 -8.05 -3.77
C MET A 254 -18.32 -9.47 -3.99
N SER A 255 -18.78 -10.41 -3.16
CA SER A 255 -18.48 -11.84 -3.33
C SER A 255 -19.70 -12.71 -3.14
N LEU A 256 -19.80 -13.76 -3.97
CA LEU A 256 -20.84 -14.79 -3.92
C LEU A 256 -20.19 -16.16 -3.80
N THR A 257 -20.54 -16.89 -2.76
CA THR A 257 -20.18 -18.32 -2.63
C THR A 257 -21.41 -19.16 -2.66
N LEU A 258 -21.42 -20.18 -3.52
CA LEU A 258 -22.43 -21.22 -3.55
C LEU A 258 -21.76 -22.55 -3.15
N ASN A 259 -22.27 -23.19 -2.13
CA ASN A 259 -21.85 -24.52 -1.74
C ASN A 259 -22.98 -25.50 -2.01
N GLY A 260 -22.65 -26.68 -2.47
CA GLY A 260 -23.68 -27.67 -2.72
C GLY A 260 -23.17 -29.08 -2.84
N SER A 261 -24.11 -30.02 -2.91
CA SER A 261 -23.84 -31.42 -3.16
C SER A 261 -24.73 -32.00 -4.28
N ILE A 262 -24.10 -32.82 -5.11
CA ILE A 262 -24.80 -33.58 -6.18
C ILE A 262 -24.45 -35.07 -6.01
N GLY A 263 -25.31 -35.81 -5.31
CA GLY A 263 -24.96 -37.16 -4.87
C GLY A 263 -23.82 -37.09 -3.86
N ASP A 264 -22.70 -37.77 -4.16
CA ASP A 264 -21.49 -37.77 -3.31
C ASP A 264 -20.48 -36.67 -3.70
N LEU A 265 -20.82 -35.84 -4.70
CA LEU A 265 -19.93 -34.74 -5.12
C LEU A 265 -20.21 -33.47 -4.30
N GLU A 266 -19.18 -32.88 -3.75
CA GLU A 266 -19.23 -31.54 -3.18
C GLU A 266 -18.85 -30.52 -4.25
N VAL A 267 -19.63 -29.47 -4.39
CA VAL A 267 -19.47 -28.43 -5.40
C VAL A 267 -19.36 -27.08 -4.73
N VAL A 268 -18.36 -26.30 -5.12
CA VAL A 268 -18.19 -24.91 -4.68
C VAL A 268 -18.05 -24.02 -5.90
N TYR A 269 -18.84 -22.96 -5.92
CA TYR A 269 -18.60 -21.81 -6.79
C TYR A 269 -18.29 -20.60 -5.93
N ALA A 270 -17.21 -19.87 -6.27
CA ALA A 270 -16.86 -18.61 -5.68
C ALA A 270 -16.63 -17.57 -6.78
N GLY A 271 -17.44 -16.52 -6.78
CA GLY A 271 -17.31 -15.39 -7.68
C GLY A 271 -17.12 -14.11 -6.88
N ALA A 272 -16.25 -13.20 -7.36
CA ALA A 272 -16.03 -11.93 -6.69
C ALA A 272 -15.64 -10.81 -7.66
N TYR A 273 -15.97 -9.58 -7.27
CA TYR A 273 -15.54 -8.35 -7.93
C TYR A 273 -15.02 -7.39 -6.86
N THR A 274 -13.86 -6.80 -7.14
CA THR A 274 -13.24 -5.78 -6.30
C THR A 274 -12.88 -4.59 -7.17
N ASP A 275 -13.26 -3.40 -6.73
CA ASP A 275 -12.82 -2.12 -7.26
C ASP A 275 -12.04 -1.40 -6.16
N ARG A 276 -10.84 -0.93 -6.47
CA ARG A 276 -9.94 -0.28 -5.52
C ARG A 276 -9.27 0.93 -6.14
N THR A 277 -9.30 2.03 -5.40
CA THR A 277 -8.53 3.24 -5.67
C THR A 277 -7.55 3.51 -4.54
N SER A 278 -6.31 3.82 -4.87
CA SER A 278 -5.29 4.24 -3.92
C SER A 278 -4.64 5.52 -4.38
N ASP A 279 -4.90 6.62 -3.66
CA ASP A 279 -4.33 7.94 -3.88
C ASP A 279 -3.24 8.22 -2.86
N GLN A 280 -2.10 8.72 -3.32
CA GLN A 280 -0.93 8.93 -2.47
C GLN A 280 -0.21 10.21 -2.81
N ASP A 281 0.06 10.99 -1.77
CA ASP A 281 1.05 12.06 -1.78
C ASP A 281 2.31 11.57 -1.09
N VAL A 282 3.45 11.71 -1.73
CA VAL A 282 4.73 11.23 -1.20
C VAL A 282 5.78 12.33 -1.29
N ASP A 283 6.36 12.68 -0.15
CA ASP A 283 7.58 13.47 -0.14
C ASP A 283 8.74 12.65 -0.71
N TYR A 284 9.18 13.02 -1.90
CA TYR A 284 10.26 12.35 -2.62
C TYR A 284 11.58 13.16 -2.58
N THR A 285 11.67 14.13 -1.67
CA THR A 285 12.80 15.06 -1.53
C THR A 285 14.13 14.34 -1.29
N ASP A 286 14.12 13.18 -0.60
CA ASP A 286 15.30 12.35 -0.38
C ASP A 286 15.94 11.84 -1.67
N TYR A 287 15.24 11.89 -2.80
CA TYR A 287 15.81 11.63 -4.11
C TYR A 287 16.99 12.56 -4.44
N LEU A 288 17.06 13.75 -3.82
CA LEU A 288 18.20 14.66 -3.88
C LEU A 288 19.52 13.94 -3.57
N PHE A 289 19.52 13.04 -2.59
CA PHE A 289 20.72 12.34 -2.12
C PHE A 289 21.07 11.08 -2.93
N VAL A 290 20.16 10.61 -3.76
CA VAL A 290 20.30 9.39 -4.55
C VAL A 290 20.37 9.71 -6.05
N GLY A 291 19.47 10.53 -6.53
CA GLY A 291 19.34 10.90 -7.93
C GLY A 291 20.20 12.11 -8.30
N GLN A 292 21.06 11.95 -9.31
CA GLN A 292 21.93 13.03 -9.77
C GLN A 292 21.20 14.05 -10.66
N TYR A 293 19.94 13.79 -11.00
CA TYR A 293 19.18 14.61 -11.94
C TYR A 293 18.30 15.66 -11.25
N LEU A 294 18.06 15.60 -9.94
CA LEU A 294 17.19 16.57 -9.30
C LEU A 294 17.64 18.04 -9.53
N PRO A 295 18.93 18.43 -9.45
CA PRO A 295 19.34 19.76 -9.80
C PRO A 295 19.06 20.18 -11.25
N TYR A 296 18.90 19.23 -12.17
CA TYR A 296 18.47 19.50 -13.53
C TYR A 296 17.07 20.11 -13.59
N TYR A 297 16.19 19.75 -12.68
CA TYR A 297 14.80 20.22 -12.65
C TYR A 297 14.61 21.49 -11.82
N ILE A 298 15.46 21.72 -10.81
CA ILE A 298 15.31 22.83 -9.86
C ILE A 298 16.36 23.92 -9.99
N CYS A 299 17.45 23.70 -10.73
CA CYS A 299 18.48 24.69 -10.97
C CYS A 299 18.36 25.27 -12.36
N ASP A 300 18.85 26.49 -12.54
CA ASP A 300 18.92 27.06 -13.88
C ASP A 300 19.95 26.36 -14.77
N TYR A 301 19.92 26.70 -16.06
CA TYR A 301 20.77 26.10 -17.07
C TYR A 301 22.27 26.18 -16.72
N TYR A 302 22.74 27.32 -16.17
CA TYR A 302 24.16 27.53 -15.90
C TYR A 302 24.67 26.64 -14.78
N VAL A 303 23.85 26.27 -13.82
CA VAL A 303 24.20 25.30 -12.77
C VAL A 303 24.17 23.86 -13.30
N THR A 304 23.20 23.53 -14.16
CA THR A 304 22.96 22.14 -14.58
C THR A 304 23.80 21.70 -15.77
N TYR A 305 24.10 22.61 -16.71
CA TYR A 305 24.78 22.24 -17.97
C TYR A 305 26.22 22.74 -18.08
N THR A 306 26.64 23.72 -17.29
CA THR A 306 27.91 24.42 -17.47
C THR A 306 29.13 23.56 -17.28
N SER A 307 29.05 22.33 -16.78
CA SER A 307 30.33 21.70 -16.50
C SER A 307 30.37 20.21 -16.52
N PHE A 308 30.33 19.66 -17.68
CA PHE A 308 31.08 18.43 -17.91
C PHE A 308 32.56 18.71 -18.27
N ALA A 309 32.96 19.97 -18.45
CA ALA A 309 34.32 20.34 -18.76
C ALA A 309 35.09 20.74 -17.50
N PRO A 310 36.33 20.23 -17.27
CA PRO A 310 37.18 20.63 -16.17
C PRO A 310 37.43 22.14 -16.15
N GLY A 311 37.27 22.75 -14.98
CA GLY A 311 37.55 24.17 -14.77
C GLY A 311 36.37 25.13 -14.94
N ASN A 312 35.19 24.65 -15.31
CA ASN A 312 33.99 25.49 -15.30
C ASN A 312 33.44 25.63 -13.87
N VAL A 313 33.16 26.87 -13.50
CA VAL A 313 32.53 27.21 -12.21
C VAL A 313 31.05 27.43 -12.49
N PRO A 314 30.15 26.61 -11.95
CA PRO A 314 28.73 26.84 -12.04
C PRO A 314 28.33 28.17 -11.42
N THR A 315 27.42 28.89 -12.06
CA THR A 315 26.82 30.12 -11.53
C THR A 315 25.31 30.05 -11.73
N GLY A 316 24.57 30.82 -10.94
CA GLY A 316 23.12 30.92 -11.09
C GLY A 316 22.39 30.48 -9.83
N THR A 317 21.14 30.03 -9.98
CA THR A 317 20.28 29.74 -8.83
C THR A 317 19.74 28.31 -8.89
N CYS A 318 19.80 27.61 -7.77
CA CYS A 318 19.02 26.41 -7.50
C CYS A 318 17.82 26.77 -6.63
N GLY A 319 16.64 26.29 -7.01
CA GLY A 319 15.44 26.37 -6.21
C GLY A 319 15.48 25.45 -5.00
N ALA A 320 14.45 25.53 -4.21
CA ALA A 320 14.26 24.65 -3.06
C ALA A 320 14.10 23.17 -3.52
N PRO A 321 14.76 22.21 -2.87
CA PRO A 321 14.81 20.82 -3.35
C PRO A 321 13.61 19.96 -2.90
N ASN A 322 12.45 20.56 -2.67
CA ASN A 322 11.25 19.81 -2.36
C ASN A 322 10.64 19.18 -3.62
N LEU A 323 10.45 17.89 -3.56
CA LEU A 323 9.85 17.07 -4.62
C LEU A 323 8.65 16.32 -4.06
N LEU A 324 7.49 16.50 -4.69
CA LEU A 324 6.25 15.80 -4.39
C LEU A 324 5.94 14.81 -5.51
N VAL A 325 5.47 13.63 -5.15
CA VAL A 325 4.90 12.67 -6.09
C VAL A 325 3.46 12.40 -5.70
N ASP A 326 2.54 12.76 -6.60
CA ASP A 326 1.14 12.34 -6.53
C ASP A 326 0.99 11.05 -7.32
N SER A 327 0.42 10.03 -6.73
CA SER A 327 0.23 8.72 -7.37
C SER A 327 -1.18 8.23 -7.16
N THR A 328 -1.88 7.95 -8.26
CA THR A 328 -3.18 7.30 -8.25
C THR A 328 -3.05 5.92 -8.88
N THR A 329 -3.56 4.90 -8.18
CA THR A 329 -3.63 3.52 -8.70
C THR A 329 -5.08 3.04 -8.61
N ASN A 330 -5.66 2.70 -9.75
CA ASN A 330 -6.97 2.08 -9.85
C ASN A 330 -6.82 0.61 -10.22
N THR A 331 -7.52 -0.26 -9.52
CA THR A 331 -7.45 -1.71 -9.78
C THR A 331 -8.85 -2.32 -9.73
N GLU A 332 -9.29 -2.89 -10.83
CA GLU A 332 -10.51 -3.67 -10.93
C GLU A 332 -10.15 -5.15 -11.09
N VAL A 333 -10.78 -6.00 -10.28
CA VAL A 333 -10.51 -7.45 -10.32
C VAL A 333 -11.82 -8.21 -10.28
N MET A 334 -12.02 -9.06 -11.27
CA MET A 334 -13.10 -10.04 -11.28
C MET A 334 -12.54 -11.46 -11.23
N THR A 335 -13.06 -12.29 -10.33
CA THR A 335 -12.64 -13.68 -10.20
C THR A 335 -13.82 -14.64 -10.19
N HIS A 336 -13.62 -15.81 -10.78
CA HIS A 336 -14.56 -16.92 -10.73
C HIS A 336 -13.80 -18.22 -10.51
N GLU A 337 -14.21 -18.97 -9.50
CA GLU A 337 -13.71 -20.32 -9.25
C GLU A 337 -14.89 -21.31 -9.23
N PHE A 338 -14.71 -22.42 -9.88
CA PHE A 338 -15.59 -23.57 -9.77
C PHE A 338 -14.78 -24.78 -9.36
N ARG A 339 -15.15 -25.43 -8.26
CA ARG A 339 -14.40 -26.52 -7.64
C ARG A 339 -15.34 -27.68 -7.31
N VAL A 340 -14.90 -28.89 -7.61
CA VAL A 340 -15.61 -30.14 -7.29
C VAL A 340 -14.68 -31.04 -6.48
N ASN A 341 -15.18 -31.57 -5.39
CA ASN A 341 -14.53 -32.60 -4.60
C ASN A 341 -15.34 -33.91 -4.73
N ALA A 342 -14.70 -34.97 -5.19
CA ALA A 342 -15.28 -36.26 -5.43
C ALA A 342 -14.60 -37.34 -4.58
N PRO A 343 -15.30 -38.04 -3.68
CA PRO A 343 -14.79 -39.25 -3.03
C PRO A 343 -14.74 -40.37 -4.06
N ILE A 344 -13.53 -40.81 -4.44
CA ILE A 344 -13.36 -41.90 -5.41
C ILE A 344 -13.40 -43.28 -4.70
N SER A 345 -12.96 -43.31 -3.45
CA SER A 345 -13.01 -44.47 -2.57
C SER A 345 -12.92 -44.02 -1.10
N ASP A 346 -13.05 -44.95 -0.16
CA ASP A 346 -12.92 -44.68 1.29
C ASP A 346 -11.57 -44.03 1.68
N THR A 347 -10.57 -44.09 0.81
CA THR A 347 -9.22 -43.58 1.09
C THR A 347 -8.69 -42.60 0.06
N VAL A 348 -9.45 -42.35 -1.00
CA VAL A 348 -9.06 -41.45 -2.08
C VAL A 348 -10.15 -40.46 -2.40
N SER A 349 -9.84 -39.18 -2.34
CA SER A 349 -10.68 -38.11 -2.88
C SER A 349 -9.93 -37.35 -3.97
N LEU A 350 -10.68 -36.85 -4.95
CA LEU A 350 -10.19 -36.03 -6.04
C LEU A 350 -10.83 -34.64 -5.96
N THR A 351 -10.00 -33.60 -5.89
CA THR A 351 -10.44 -32.22 -6.06
C THR A 351 -9.99 -31.73 -7.43
N ALA A 352 -10.92 -31.19 -8.20
CA ALA A 352 -10.67 -30.55 -9.49
C ALA A 352 -11.41 -29.22 -9.57
N GLY A 353 -10.82 -28.25 -10.26
CA GLY A 353 -11.44 -26.93 -10.38
C GLY A 353 -10.95 -26.18 -11.60
N VAL A 354 -11.66 -25.11 -11.92
CA VAL A 354 -11.27 -24.10 -12.90
C VAL A 354 -11.33 -22.74 -12.25
N PHE A 355 -10.35 -21.90 -12.56
CA PHE A 355 -10.25 -20.53 -12.06
C PHE A 355 -10.11 -19.58 -13.24
N PHE A 356 -10.84 -18.48 -13.18
CA PHE A 356 -10.75 -17.37 -14.12
C PHE A 356 -10.54 -16.08 -13.32
N SER A 357 -9.66 -15.23 -13.80
CA SER A 357 -9.45 -13.89 -13.25
C SER A 357 -9.26 -12.91 -14.39
N ASP A 358 -9.91 -11.75 -14.28
CA ASP A 358 -9.70 -10.58 -15.11
C ASP A 358 -9.26 -9.45 -14.19
N LEU A 359 -8.16 -8.76 -14.55
CA LEU A 359 -7.57 -7.70 -13.76
C LEU A 359 -7.22 -6.53 -14.68
N GLU A 360 -7.78 -5.38 -14.37
CA GLU A 360 -7.38 -4.10 -14.96
C GLU A 360 -6.69 -3.26 -13.89
N LEU A 361 -5.50 -2.72 -14.23
CA LEU A 361 -4.74 -1.85 -13.35
C LEU A 361 -4.26 -0.63 -14.12
N THR A 362 -4.59 0.55 -13.61
CA THR A 362 -4.10 1.83 -14.11
C THR A 362 -3.30 2.53 -13.02
N GLU A 363 -2.08 2.96 -13.33
CA GLU A 363 -1.23 3.74 -12.42
C GLU A 363 -0.84 5.06 -13.08
N LEU A 364 -1.06 6.17 -12.37
CA LEU A 364 -0.63 7.51 -12.75
C LEU A 364 0.30 8.06 -11.67
N ASN A 365 1.52 8.47 -12.05
CA ASN A 365 2.47 9.12 -11.15
C ASN A 365 2.83 10.50 -11.68
N LEU A 366 2.61 11.52 -10.87
CA LEU A 366 2.89 12.91 -11.16
C LEU A 366 4.03 13.42 -10.29
N PHE A 367 5.19 13.72 -10.91
CA PHE A 367 6.33 14.29 -10.20
C PHE A 367 6.31 15.81 -10.32
N THR A 368 6.18 16.52 -9.20
CA THR A 368 6.17 17.98 -9.13
C THR A 368 7.39 18.52 -8.41
N TYR A 369 7.94 19.62 -8.93
CA TYR A 369 9.12 20.30 -8.41
C TYR A 369 8.73 21.74 -8.01
N PRO A 370 8.13 21.95 -6.84
CA PRO A 370 7.60 23.26 -6.44
C PRO A 370 8.67 24.34 -6.37
N GLY A 371 9.93 23.93 -6.12
CA GLY A 371 11.09 24.83 -6.02
C GLY A 371 11.76 25.16 -7.35
N SER A 372 11.26 24.71 -8.51
CA SER A 372 11.92 24.98 -9.80
C SER A 372 12.14 26.47 -10.02
N VAL A 373 13.30 26.83 -10.59
CA VAL A 373 13.64 28.22 -10.95
C VAL A 373 13.64 28.43 -12.43
N GLY A 374 13.03 29.53 -12.87
CA GLY A 374 13.25 30.08 -14.19
C GLY A 374 12.42 29.53 -15.31
N ASN A 375 11.18 29.37 -15.10
CA ASN A 375 10.11 29.55 -16.09
C ASN A 375 8.79 29.36 -15.33
N ASP A 376 7.83 30.25 -15.53
CA ASP A 376 6.41 30.00 -15.28
C ASP A 376 5.89 28.86 -16.20
N ILE A 377 6.73 27.85 -16.43
CA ILE A 377 6.32 26.61 -17.04
C ILE A 377 5.92 25.75 -15.84
N ASP A 378 4.61 25.58 -15.65
CA ASP A 378 4.11 24.34 -15.12
C ASP A 378 4.82 23.24 -15.90
N TYR A 379 5.89 22.68 -15.32
CA TYR A 379 6.54 21.54 -15.93
C TYR A 379 5.47 20.49 -16.11
N ALA A 380 5.13 20.26 -17.36
CA ALA A 380 4.27 19.16 -17.72
C ALA A 380 4.84 17.92 -17.02
N PRO A 381 4.06 17.22 -16.26
CA PRO A 381 4.50 16.05 -15.53
C PRO A 381 5.22 15.10 -16.48
N ASN A 382 6.31 14.50 -16.02
CA ASN A 382 6.85 13.33 -16.69
C ASN A 382 5.84 12.20 -16.48
N TYR A 383 4.92 12.07 -17.41
CA TYR A 383 3.99 10.97 -17.43
C TYR A 383 4.75 9.68 -17.73
N ALA A 384 4.84 8.79 -16.79
CA ALA A 384 5.02 7.38 -17.08
C ALA A 384 3.63 6.74 -17.08
N LEU A 385 2.95 6.81 -18.22
CA LEU A 385 1.83 5.92 -18.46
C LEU A 385 2.41 4.54 -18.72
N THR A 386 2.23 3.64 -17.81
CA THR A 386 2.40 2.21 -18.05
C THR A 386 1.01 1.60 -18.09
N ASP A 387 0.45 1.48 -19.29
CA ASP A 387 -0.63 0.52 -19.51
C ASP A 387 0.00 -0.87 -19.43
N ILE A 388 -0.37 -1.64 -18.44
CA ILE A 388 0.01 -3.05 -18.29
C ILE A 388 -1.24 -3.91 -18.50
#